data_570ea978c5ccee2c263008f701b15f6a
#
_entry.id   570ea978c5ccee2c263008f701b15f6a
#
_cell.length_a   1.000
_cell.length_b   1.000
_cell.length_c   1.000
_cell.angle_alpha   90.00
_cell.angle_beta   90.00
_cell.angle_gamma   90.00
#
_symmetry.space_group_name_H-M   'P 1'
#
loop_
_entity.id
_entity.type
_entity.pdbx_description
1 polymer ?
#
loop_
_entity_poly.entity_id
_entity_poly.type
_entity_poly.pdbx_seq_one_letter_code
_entity_poly.pdbx_strand_id
1 'polypeptide(L)'
;MKQVQIYLNVLGAKLEPDGVVGPMTIAALEKYLPEKPQKGIVWVRCDERLTNTYDDFGVLFVGGRVTSVFPCSTTAGSHYVKNPITYAGITGTAIACRQKVVGSHTFHTNSNWKSLWLGAPYFQQTKSIKIYRDGNKDNIIDKNIVTEGLFGINLHRAGLGSFVDRWSAGCQVVPDKYWFNVVKYFKNGEVIDFILI
;
A
#
# COMPACT_ATOMS: atom_id res chain seq x y z
N MET A 1 -8.84 -4.15 12.95
CA MET A 1 -9.20 -3.48 11.66
C MET A 1 -10.22 -2.35 11.87
N LYS A 2 -10.22 -1.70 13.04
CA LYS A 2 -11.13 -0.55 13.33
C LYS A 2 -10.97 0.61 12.33
N GLN A 3 -9.75 0.85 11.84
CA GLN A 3 -9.47 1.91 10.87
C GLN A 3 -10.32 1.78 9.58
N VAL A 4 -10.66 0.57 9.14
CA VAL A 4 -11.52 0.33 7.97
C VAL A 4 -12.91 0.92 8.21
N GLN A 5 -13.51 0.62 9.36
CA GLN A 5 -14.85 1.06 9.73
C GLN A 5 -14.88 2.58 9.98
N ILE A 6 -13.85 3.11 10.65
CA ILE A 6 -13.69 4.55 10.86
C ILE A 6 -13.60 5.28 9.52
N TYR A 7 -12.75 4.80 8.60
CA TYR A 7 -12.62 5.38 7.25
C TYR A 7 -13.96 5.36 6.49
N LEU A 8 -14.66 4.21 6.51
CA LEU A 8 -15.95 4.08 5.85
C LEU A 8 -17.02 5.00 6.46
N ASN A 9 -16.98 5.24 7.78
CA ASN A 9 -17.90 6.17 8.44
C ASN A 9 -17.65 7.62 8.00
N VAL A 10 -16.41 8.00 7.73
CA VAL A 10 -16.10 9.31 7.11
C VAL A 10 -16.72 9.42 5.71
N LEU A 11 -16.83 8.31 4.97
CA LEU A 11 -17.51 8.27 3.68
C LEU A 11 -19.03 8.14 3.75
N GLY A 12 -19.61 8.15 4.97
CA GLY A 12 -21.06 8.12 5.18
C GLY A 12 -21.64 6.75 5.54
N ALA A 13 -20.83 5.72 5.76
CA ALA A 13 -21.28 4.47 6.36
C ALA A 13 -21.65 4.71 7.85
N LYS A 14 -22.48 3.86 8.40
CA LYS A 14 -22.88 3.93 9.82
C LYS A 14 -22.52 2.59 10.46
N LEU A 15 -21.21 2.34 10.61
CA LEU A 15 -20.68 1.11 11.16
C LEU A 15 -20.24 1.31 12.61
N GLU A 16 -20.42 0.30 13.46
CA GLU A 16 -19.76 0.23 14.77
C GLU A 16 -18.28 -0.13 14.57
N PRO A 17 -17.30 0.67 15.05
CA PRO A 17 -15.88 0.37 14.90
C PRO A 17 -15.40 -0.71 15.89
N ASP A 18 -15.91 -1.93 15.75
CA ASP A 18 -15.54 -3.09 16.56
C ASP A 18 -14.24 -3.78 16.12
N GLY A 19 -13.76 -3.49 14.91
CA GLY A 19 -12.57 -4.08 14.31
C GLY A 19 -12.84 -5.38 13.56
N VAL A 20 -14.10 -5.83 13.46
CA VAL A 20 -14.51 -7.02 12.73
C VAL A 20 -14.87 -6.66 11.30
N VAL A 21 -14.18 -7.23 10.33
CA VAL A 21 -14.52 -7.07 8.91
C VAL A 21 -15.54 -8.15 8.53
N GLY A 22 -16.78 -7.91 8.93
CA GLY A 22 -17.93 -8.78 8.64
C GLY A 22 -18.73 -8.35 7.40
N PRO A 23 -19.87 -9.00 7.13
CA PRO A 23 -20.70 -8.70 5.95
C PRO A 23 -21.11 -7.24 5.81
N MET A 24 -21.42 -6.54 6.91
CA MET A 24 -21.78 -5.13 6.88
C MET A 24 -20.59 -4.25 6.44
N THR A 25 -19.39 -4.54 6.94
CA THR A 25 -18.17 -3.82 6.55
C THR A 25 -17.84 -4.07 5.07
N ILE A 26 -17.99 -5.31 4.59
CA ILE A 26 -17.79 -5.68 3.18
C ILE A 26 -18.79 -4.95 2.29
N ALA A 27 -20.07 -4.96 2.62
CA ALA A 27 -21.10 -4.24 1.88
C ALA A 27 -20.83 -2.72 1.84
N ALA A 28 -20.33 -2.14 2.94
CA ALA A 28 -19.95 -0.74 2.99
C ALA A 28 -18.72 -0.44 2.12
N LEU A 29 -17.69 -1.32 2.09
CA LEU A 29 -16.57 -1.19 1.17
C LEU A 29 -17.02 -1.20 -0.30
N GLU A 30 -17.89 -2.15 -0.67
CA GLU A 30 -18.44 -2.25 -2.01
C GLU A 30 -19.31 -1.04 -2.39
N LYS A 31 -19.96 -0.40 -1.41
CA LYS A 31 -20.80 0.77 -1.64
C LYS A 31 -20.00 2.07 -1.69
N TYR A 32 -19.16 2.32 -0.70
CA TYR A 32 -18.61 3.66 -0.43
C TYR A 32 -17.19 3.88 -0.96
N LEU A 33 -16.38 2.81 -1.20
CA LEU A 33 -15.05 3.05 -1.80
C LEU A 33 -15.19 3.72 -3.17
N PRO A 34 -14.40 4.76 -3.47
CA PRO A 34 -14.47 5.46 -4.75
C PRO A 34 -13.95 4.63 -5.92
N GLU A 35 -13.02 3.70 -5.65
CA GLU A 35 -12.39 2.85 -6.66
C GLU A 35 -12.72 1.37 -6.42
N LYS A 36 -13.19 0.67 -7.45
CA LYS A 36 -13.63 -0.73 -7.40
C LYS A 36 -13.17 -1.46 -8.67
N PRO A 37 -11.89 -1.87 -8.75
CA PRO A 37 -11.39 -2.58 -9.92
C PRO A 37 -12.07 -3.94 -10.09
N GLN A 38 -12.16 -4.44 -11.31
CA GLN A 38 -12.62 -5.81 -11.56
C GLN A 38 -11.69 -6.84 -10.90
N LYS A 39 -10.38 -6.56 -10.91
CA LYS A 39 -9.37 -7.31 -10.18
C LYS A 39 -8.21 -6.38 -9.83
N GLY A 40 -7.79 -6.39 -8.58
CA GLY A 40 -6.69 -5.52 -8.12
C GLY A 40 -6.79 -5.20 -6.65
N ILE A 41 -5.91 -4.32 -6.21
CA ILE A 41 -5.82 -3.89 -4.81
C ILE A 41 -6.06 -2.38 -4.74
N VAL A 42 -6.98 -1.97 -3.89
CA VAL A 42 -7.14 -0.58 -3.48
C VAL A 42 -6.42 -0.40 -2.15
N TRP A 43 -5.41 0.45 -2.14
CA TRP A 43 -4.67 0.85 -0.95
C TRP A 43 -5.32 2.09 -0.36
N VAL A 44 -5.56 2.08 0.93
CA VAL A 44 -6.19 3.19 1.64
C VAL A 44 -5.23 3.70 2.70
N ARG A 45 -4.76 4.94 2.53
CA ARG A 45 -3.97 5.64 3.54
C ARG A 45 -4.91 6.29 4.53
N CYS A 46 -4.84 5.86 5.78
CA CYS A 46 -5.73 6.34 6.85
C CYS A 46 -5.23 7.64 7.49
N ASP A 47 -3.93 7.90 7.46
CA ASP A 47 -3.30 9.04 8.12
C ASP A 47 -2.14 9.58 7.27
N GLU A 48 -1.77 10.82 7.51
CA GLU A 48 -0.62 11.47 6.88
C GLU A 48 0.65 11.37 7.76
N ARG A 49 0.59 10.64 8.87
CA ARG A 49 1.72 10.39 9.75
C ARG A 49 2.53 9.19 9.30
N LEU A 50 3.85 9.26 9.50
CA LEU A 50 4.79 8.18 9.24
C LEU A 50 4.97 7.33 10.52
N THR A 51 3.98 6.49 10.80
CA THR A 51 3.83 5.79 12.09
C THR A 51 4.73 4.57 12.25
N ASN A 52 5.36 4.11 11.18
CA ASN A 52 6.14 2.87 11.16
C ASN A 52 5.33 1.59 11.47
N THR A 53 4.00 1.65 11.38
CA THR A 53 3.10 0.53 11.65
C THR A 53 2.20 0.21 10.45
N TYR A 54 1.42 -0.85 10.53
CA TYR A 54 0.46 -1.25 9.50
C TYR A 54 -0.92 -0.68 9.84
N ASP A 55 -1.02 0.63 9.90
CA ASP A 55 -2.23 1.38 10.27
C ASP A 55 -3.10 1.80 9.09
N ASP A 56 -2.61 1.55 7.89
CA ASP A 56 -3.40 1.61 6.65
C ASP A 56 -4.08 0.26 6.35
N PHE A 57 -4.88 0.21 5.30
CA PHE A 57 -5.46 -1.06 4.87
C PHE A 57 -5.50 -1.20 3.35
N GLY A 58 -5.45 -2.45 2.91
CA GLY A 58 -5.66 -2.82 1.52
C GLY A 58 -6.97 -3.59 1.34
N VAL A 59 -7.63 -3.39 0.21
CA VAL A 59 -8.83 -4.11 -0.20
C VAL A 59 -8.57 -4.81 -1.51
N LEU A 60 -8.61 -6.14 -1.50
CA LEU A 60 -8.50 -6.97 -2.69
C LEU A 60 -9.88 -7.13 -3.34
N PHE A 61 -9.95 -6.82 -4.61
CA PHE A 61 -11.10 -7.09 -5.46
C PHE A 61 -10.81 -8.23 -6.43
N VAL A 62 -11.78 -9.15 -6.59
CA VAL A 62 -11.77 -10.20 -7.62
C VAL A 62 -13.19 -10.30 -8.18
N GLY A 63 -13.33 -10.18 -9.50
CA GLY A 63 -14.64 -10.13 -10.15
C GLY A 63 -15.49 -8.91 -9.72
N GLY A 64 -14.84 -7.79 -9.38
CA GLY A 64 -15.53 -6.58 -8.92
C GLY A 64 -16.08 -6.67 -7.49
N ARG A 65 -15.79 -7.73 -6.74
CA ARG A 65 -16.26 -7.95 -5.37
C ARG A 65 -15.11 -7.91 -4.38
N VAL A 66 -15.37 -7.40 -3.18
CA VAL A 66 -14.41 -7.45 -2.08
C VAL A 66 -14.15 -8.89 -1.68
N THR A 67 -12.90 -9.32 -1.82
CA THR A 67 -12.47 -10.71 -1.54
C THR A 67 -11.64 -10.79 -0.25
N SER A 68 -10.85 -9.76 0.04
CA SER A 68 -10.05 -9.70 1.27
C SER A 68 -9.80 -8.25 1.68
N VAL A 69 -9.71 -8.05 2.99
CA VAL A 69 -9.29 -6.78 3.59
C VAL A 69 -8.15 -7.09 4.55
N PHE A 70 -7.06 -6.35 4.47
CA PHE A 70 -5.85 -6.64 5.23
C PHE A 70 -5.15 -5.35 5.69
N PRO A 71 -4.46 -5.37 6.83
CA PRO A 71 -3.63 -4.24 7.25
C PRO A 71 -2.42 -4.09 6.34
N CYS A 72 -1.99 -2.87 6.11
CA CYS A 72 -0.81 -2.56 5.32
C CYS A 72 -0.15 -1.25 5.81
N SER A 73 1.00 -0.93 5.25
CA SER A 73 1.55 0.41 5.27
C SER A 73 1.70 0.92 3.85
N THR A 74 1.28 2.15 3.62
CA THR A 74 1.43 2.88 2.35
C THR A 74 2.54 3.92 2.42
N THR A 75 3.34 3.88 3.48
CA THR A 75 4.42 4.81 3.77
C THR A 75 5.74 4.07 4.05
N ALA A 76 6.83 4.82 4.10
CA ALA A 76 8.13 4.27 4.45
C ALA A 76 8.24 3.93 5.92
N GLY A 77 9.06 2.94 6.24
CA GLY A 77 9.38 2.60 7.62
C GLY A 77 10.38 3.56 8.27
N SER A 78 10.45 3.52 9.58
CA SER A 78 11.22 4.47 10.41
C SER A 78 12.70 4.55 10.05
N HIS A 79 13.29 3.46 9.55
CA HIS A 79 14.68 3.48 9.11
C HIS A 79 14.92 4.50 8.00
N TYR A 80 14.06 4.53 6.99
CA TYR A 80 14.21 5.41 5.83
C TYR A 80 13.69 6.83 6.10
N VAL A 81 12.73 6.99 6.99
CA VAL A 81 12.30 8.32 7.47
C VAL A 81 13.47 9.03 8.17
N LYS A 82 14.21 8.29 9.02
CA LYS A 82 15.39 8.82 9.72
C LYS A 82 16.61 8.98 8.82
N ASN A 83 16.72 8.15 7.77
CA ASN A 83 17.84 8.12 6.83
C ASN A 83 17.30 8.24 5.39
N PRO A 84 16.85 9.43 4.97
CA PRO A 84 16.29 9.66 3.65
C PRO A 84 17.29 9.32 2.54
N ILE A 85 16.79 8.73 1.46
CA ILE A 85 17.59 8.36 0.29
C ILE A 85 17.69 9.55 -0.66
N THR A 86 18.89 9.80 -1.19
CA THR A 86 19.10 10.74 -2.29
C THR A 86 18.94 10.01 -3.63
N TYR A 87 18.05 10.49 -4.48
CA TYR A 87 17.85 9.98 -5.84
C TYR A 87 17.76 11.15 -6.83
N ALA A 88 18.54 11.09 -7.90
CA ALA A 88 18.63 12.16 -8.92
C ALA A 88 18.85 13.56 -8.32
N GLY A 89 19.72 13.66 -7.30
CA GLY A 89 20.05 14.94 -6.63
C GLY A 89 19.02 15.45 -5.63
N ILE A 90 17.90 14.77 -5.46
CA ILE A 90 16.84 15.14 -4.49
C ILE A 90 16.91 14.18 -3.30
N THR A 91 17.15 14.73 -2.11
CA THR A 91 17.11 13.96 -0.86
C THR A 91 15.71 13.98 -0.28
N GLY A 92 15.23 12.81 0.11
CA GLY A 92 13.91 12.65 0.73
C GLY A 92 13.41 11.22 0.58
N THR A 93 12.71 10.76 1.60
CA THR A 93 12.06 9.46 1.57
C THR A 93 10.89 9.48 0.57
N ALA A 94 10.82 8.47 -0.27
CA ALA A 94 9.76 8.36 -1.26
C ALA A 94 8.43 7.96 -0.58
N ILE A 95 7.39 8.76 -0.75
CA ILE A 95 6.04 8.46 -0.28
C ILE A 95 5.10 8.57 -1.47
N ALA A 96 4.44 7.48 -1.87
CA ALA A 96 3.52 7.51 -3.00
C ALA A 96 2.39 8.53 -2.77
N CYS A 97 2.12 9.36 -3.78
CA CYS A 97 0.94 10.25 -3.76
C CYS A 97 -0.34 9.43 -3.87
N ARG A 98 -1.45 9.93 -3.32
CA ARG A 98 -2.78 9.38 -3.62
C ARG A 98 -3.06 9.55 -5.11
N GLN A 99 -3.26 8.46 -5.83
CA GLN A 99 -3.41 8.45 -7.28
C GLN A 99 -3.94 7.11 -7.78
N LYS A 100 -4.45 7.13 -9.01
CA LYS A 100 -4.70 5.93 -9.80
C LYS A 100 -3.83 5.97 -11.05
N VAL A 101 -3.05 4.90 -11.26
CA VAL A 101 -2.21 4.74 -12.46
C VAL A 101 -2.52 3.39 -13.10
N VAL A 102 -3.11 3.43 -14.27
CA VAL A 102 -3.61 2.24 -14.97
C VAL A 102 -2.44 1.38 -15.50
N GLY A 103 -2.48 0.10 -15.17
CA GLY A 103 -1.53 -0.89 -15.66
C GLY A 103 -0.08 -0.60 -15.25
N SER A 104 0.14 -0.17 -14.03
CA SER A 104 1.44 0.32 -13.56
C SER A 104 2.26 -0.71 -12.79
N HIS A 105 1.67 -1.84 -12.42
CA HIS A 105 2.37 -2.87 -11.66
C HIS A 105 2.18 -4.24 -12.27
N THR A 106 3.29 -4.97 -12.44
CA THR A 106 3.29 -6.34 -12.98
C THR A 106 3.58 -7.32 -11.86
N PHE A 107 2.77 -8.37 -11.76
CA PHE A 107 2.92 -9.42 -10.76
C PHE A 107 4.01 -10.42 -11.15
N HIS A 108 4.87 -10.76 -10.21
CA HIS A 108 5.91 -11.78 -10.32
C HIS A 108 5.76 -12.78 -9.19
N THR A 109 5.77 -14.07 -9.53
CA THR A 109 5.65 -15.16 -8.55
C THR A 109 6.90 -15.36 -7.71
N ASN A 110 8.07 -14.95 -8.23
CA ASN A 110 9.35 -15.03 -7.55
C ASN A 110 10.11 -13.71 -7.68
N SER A 111 10.67 -13.23 -6.58
CA SER A 111 11.57 -12.09 -6.64
C SER A 111 13.01 -12.57 -6.91
N ASN A 112 13.69 -11.95 -7.87
CA ASN A 112 15.13 -12.14 -8.10
C ASN A 112 15.99 -11.31 -7.13
N TRP A 113 15.38 -10.58 -6.22
CA TRP A 113 16.08 -9.72 -5.26
C TRP A 113 16.63 -10.57 -4.13
N LYS A 114 17.95 -10.64 -4.03
CA LYS A 114 18.68 -11.54 -3.13
C LYS A 114 18.64 -11.16 -1.64
N SER A 115 18.08 -10.01 -1.24
CA SER A 115 18.27 -9.55 0.13
C SER A 115 17.06 -9.69 1.06
N LEU A 116 15.95 -9.01 0.80
CA LEU A 116 14.84 -8.95 1.76
C LEU A 116 13.61 -9.74 1.32
N TRP A 117 13.52 -10.12 0.04
CA TRP A 117 12.29 -10.64 -0.55
C TRP A 117 12.47 -12.02 -1.18
N LEU A 118 13.54 -12.73 -0.82
CA LEU A 118 13.99 -14.02 -1.37
C LEU A 118 12.80 -14.91 -1.77
N GLY A 119 12.59 -15.05 -3.09
CA GLY A 119 11.60 -15.95 -3.66
C GLY A 119 10.14 -15.59 -3.41
N ALA A 120 9.84 -14.48 -2.72
CA ALA A 120 8.46 -14.09 -2.47
C ALA A 120 7.82 -13.42 -3.69
N PRO A 121 6.52 -13.68 -3.95
CA PRO A 121 5.80 -12.97 -4.98
C PRO A 121 5.68 -11.48 -4.65
N TYR A 122 5.65 -10.63 -5.70
CA TYR A 122 5.53 -9.18 -5.55
C TYR A 122 4.96 -8.55 -6.81
N PHE A 123 4.55 -7.28 -6.72
CA PHE A 123 4.19 -6.48 -7.90
C PHE A 123 5.28 -5.45 -8.13
N GLN A 124 5.89 -5.50 -9.31
CA GLN A 124 6.92 -4.56 -9.74
C GLN A 124 6.28 -3.31 -10.35
N GLN A 125 6.73 -2.16 -9.94
CA GLN A 125 6.39 -0.91 -10.63
C GLN A 125 6.96 -0.93 -12.05
N THR A 126 6.10 -0.73 -13.06
CA THR A 126 6.46 -0.74 -14.49
C THR A 126 6.10 0.53 -15.23
N LYS A 127 5.34 1.45 -14.60
CA LYS A 127 5.06 2.80 -15.13
C LYS A 127 5.37 3.87 -14.08
N SER A 128 5.56 5.09 -14.55
CA SER A 128 5.77 6.25 -13.67
C SER A 128 4.61 6.45 -12.71
N ILE A 129 4.93 6.77 -11.47
CA ILE A 129 3.99 7.23 -10.46
C ILE A 129 4.51 8.51 -9.82
N LYS A 130 3.61 9.28 -9.21
CA LYS A 130 3.95 10.46 -8.43
C LYS A 130 4.27 10.07 -6.99
N ILE A 131 5.34 10.65 -6.46
CA ILE A 131 5.74 10.52 -5.06
C ILE A 131 6.05 11.88 -4.46
N TYR A 132 5.82 12.01 -3.17
CA TYR A 132 6.40 13.06 -2.34
C TYR A 132 7.84 12.70 -1.98
N ARG A 133 8.66 13.71 -1.74
CA ARG A 133 10.02 13.59 -1.20
C ARG A 133 10.04 14.15 0.21
N ASP A 134 9.87 13.26 1.19
CA ASP A 134 9.86 13.60 2.60
C ASP A 134 11.31 13.66 3.12
N GLY A 135 11.76 14.82 3.58
CA GLY A 135 13.13 15.01 4.03
C GLY A 135 13.24 15.70 5.39
N ASN A 136 12.14 16.21 5.94
CA ASN A 136 12.14 17.01 7.17
C ASN A 136 12.20 16.20 8.47
N LYS A 137 11.91 14.87 8.40
CA LYS A 137 11.99 13.90 9.52
C LYS A 137 11.05 14.18 10.70
N ASP A 138 9.96 14.89 10.47
CA ASP A 138 8.98 15.24 11.51
C ASP A 138 7.89 14.16 11.72
N ASN A 139 7.97 13.04 10.98
CA ASN A 139 6.99 11.95 10.94
C ASN A 139 5.61 12.36 10.37
N ILE A 140 5.54 13.43 9.61
CA ILE A 140 4.37 13.86 8.85
C ILE A 140 4.76 13.91 7.37
N ILE A 141 3.92 13.45 6.47
CA ILE A 141 4.22 13.45 5.03
C ILE A 141 4.40 14.89 4.54
N ASP A 142 5.63 15.24 4.14
CA ASP A 142 5.90 16.50 3.46
C ASP A 142 5.45 16.41 2.00
N LYS A 143 4.53 17.29 1.61
CA LYS A 143 3.94 17.33 0.26
C LYS A 143 4.53 18.42 -0.65
N ASN A 144 5.56 19.12 -0.18
CA ASN A 144 6.11 20.28 -0.88
C ASN A 144 6.84 19.92 -2.18
N ILE A 145 7.48 18.74 -2.21
CA ILE A 145 8.22 18.27 -3.39
C ILE A 145 7.53 17.04 -3.95
N VAL A 146 7.05 17.16 -5.19
CA VAL A 146 6.47 16.04 -5.95
C VAL A 146 7.40 15.71 -7.11
N THR A 147 7.74 14.44 -7.25
CA THR A 147 8.47 13.91 -8.40
C THR A 147 7.68 12.78 -9.05
N GLU A 148 7.87 12.57 -10.36
CA GLU A 148 7.22 11.50 -11.11
C GLU A 148 8.25 10.64 -11.81
N GLY A 149 8.12 9.31 -11.75
CA GLY A 149 9.07 8.40 -12.35
C GLY A 149 8.94 6.95 -11.90
N LEU A 150 9.93 6.16 -12.31
CA LEU A 150 10.12 4.77 -11.89
C LEU A 150 11.04 4.77 -10.67
N PHE A 151 10.47 4.68 -9.48
CA PHE A 151 11.22 4.75 -8.22
C PHE A 151 11.35 3.40 -7.52
N GLY A 152 10.82 2.31 -8.13
CA GLY A 152 10.78 1.00 -7.51
C GLY A 152 9.79 0.92 -6.35
N ILE A 153 8.70 1.70 -6.41
CA ILE A 153 7.60 1.59 -5.46
C ILE A 153 6.83 0.31 -5.78
N ASN A 154 7.27 -0.77 -5.21
CA ASN A 154 6.70 -2.09 -5.41
C ASN A 154 5.64 -2.40 -4.34
N LEU A 155 4.84 -3.45 -4.58
CA LEU A 155 3.87 -3.96 -3.61
C LEU A 155 4.35 -5.34 -3.17
N HIS A 156 4.62 -5.52 -1.88
CA HIS A 156 5.23 -6.75 -1.42
C HIS A 156 4.95 -7.08 0.05
N ARG A 157 5.31 -8.29 0.44
CA ARG A 157 5.26 -8.67 1.84
C ARG A 157 6.28 -7.90 2.68
N ALA A 158 5.96 -7.66 3.92
CA ALA A 158 6.90 -7.24 4.94
C ALA A 158 7.37 -8.45 5.79
N GLY A 159 8.04 -8.17 6.90
CA GLY A 159 8.46 -9.21 7.84
C GLY A 159 7.36 -9.71 8.77
N LEU A 160 7.75 -10.55 9.72
CA LEU A 160 6.86 -11.13 10.72
C LEU A 160 6.51 -10.17 11.87
N GLY A 161 7.25 -9.07 12.00
CA GLY A 161 7.09 -8.10 13.09
C GLY A 161 5.89 -7.18 12.91
N SER A 162 5.66 -6.35 13.94
CA SER A 162 4.58 -5.36 13.97
C SER A 162 4.98 -4.00 13.38
N PHE A 163 6.25 -3.84 12.99
CA PHE A 163 6.80 -2.58 12.48
C PHE A 163 7.28 -2.71 11.04
N VAL A 164 7.20 -1.61 10.31
CA VAL A 164 7.61 -1.54 8.90
C VAL A 164 9.13 -1.47 8.78
N ASP A 165 9.80 -0.64 9.57
CA ASP A 165 11.26 -0.46 9.67
C ASP A 165 11.97 -0.41 8.29
N ARG A 166 12.78 -1.44 7.99
CA ARG A 166 13.55 -1.56 6.74
C ARG A 166 12.79 -2.22 5.59
N TRP A 167 11.55 -2.65 5.81
CA TRP A 167 10.78 -3.34 4.78
C TRP A 167 10.26 -2.39 3.70
N SER A 168 10.11 -1.10 3.99
CA SER A 168 9.63 -0.11 3.02
C SER A 168 10.50 1.14 3.02
N ALA A 169 11.07 1.46 1.85
CA ALA A 169 11.64 2.77 1.54
C ALA A 169 10.64 3.67 0.78
N GLY A 170 9.34 3.29 0.82
CA GLY A 170 8.24 3.92 0.10
C GLY A 170 7.27 2.93 -0.56
N CYS A 171 7.62 1.65 -0.62
CA CYS A 171 6.77 0.57 -1.12
C CYS A 171 5.50 0.41 -0.28
N GLN A 172 4.41 -0.11 -0.88
CA GLN A 172 3.27 -0.59 -0.15
C GLN A 172 3.56 -1.99 0.38
N VAL A 173 3.50 -2.16 1.71
CA VAL A 173 3.88 -3.41 2.35
C VAL A 173 2.78 -3.98 3.21
N VAL A 174 2.66 -5.31 3.16
CA VAL A 174 1.65 -6.09 3.88
C VAL A 174 2.35 -7.03 4.85
N PRO A 175 1.92 -7.16 6.10
CA PRO A 175 2.47 -8.16 7.02
C PRO A 175 2.44 -9.56 6.41
N ASP A 176 3.51 -10.33 6.60
CA ASP A 176 3.74 -11.62 5.93
C ASP A 176 2.53 -12.57 6.02
N LYS A 177 1.90 -12.66 7.18
CA LYS A 177 0.74 -13.56 7.42
C LYS A 177 -0.48 -13.30 6.53
N TYR A 178 -0.59 -12.11 5.91
CA TYR A 178 -1.70 -11.77 5.00
C TYR A 178 -1.29 -11.87 3.54
N TRP A 179 0.00 -11.75 3.20
CA TRP A 179 0.46 -11.55 1.84
C TRP A 179 0.09 -12.69 0.89
N PHE A 180 0.33 -13.93 1.28
CA PHE A 180 0.01 -15.08 0.43
C PHE A 180 -1.49 -15.22 0.15
N ASN A 181 -2.35 -14.81 1.08
CA ASN A 181 -3.80 -14.78 0.86
C ASN A 181 -4.22 -13.72 -0.15
N VAL A 182 -3.41 -12.67 -0.34
CA VAL A 182 -3.64 -11.63 -1.35
C VAL A 182 -3.17 -12.11 -2.72
N VAL A 183 -1.92 -12.59 -2.81
CA VAL A 183 -1.27 -12.86 -4.10
C VAL A 183 -1.73 -14.14 -4.79
N LYS A 184 -2.32 -15.09 -4.09
CA LYS A 184 -2.81 -16.36 -4.66
C LYS A 184 -3.85 -16.19 -5.80
N TYR A 185 -4.42 -15.00 -5.94
CA TYR A 185 -5.39 -14.69 -7.00
C TYR A 185 -4.73 -14.20 -8.28
N PHE A 186 -3.41 -13.95 -8.30
CA PHE A 186 -2.70 -13.38 -9.43
C PHE A 186 -1.81 -14.41 -10.13
N LYS A 187 -1.63 -14.24 -11.44
CA LYS A 187 -0.76 -15.07 -12.28
C LYS A 187 0.49 -14.30 -12.65
N ASN A 188 1.60 -14.99 -12.80
CA ASN A 188 2.87 -14.37 -13.22
C ASN A 188 2.68 -13.58 -14.53
N GLY A 189 3.19 -12.35 -14.55
CA GLY A 189 3.02 -11.42 -15.68
C GLY A 189 1.70 -10.64 -15.70
N GLU A 190 0.78 -10.92 -14.78
CA GLU A 190 -0.47 -10.17 -14.69
C GLU A 190 -0.24 -8.72 -14.28
N VAL A 191 -0.90 -7.81 -14.96
CA VAL A 191 -0.75 -6.36 -14.77
C VAL A 191 -1.96 -5.81 -14.03
N ILE A 192 -1.72 -4.98 -13.02
CA ILE A 192 -2.75 -4.30 -12.25
C ILE A 192 -2.54 -2.78 -12.20
N ASP A 193 -3.58 -2.07 -11.85
CA ASP A 193 -3.53 -0.65 -11.55
C ASP A 193 -2.91 -0.41 -10.17
N PHE A 194 -2.18 0.69 -10.04
CA PHE A 194 -1.85 1.26 -8.73
C PHE A 194 -2.97 2.20 -8.31
N ILE A 195 -3.65 1.88 -7.22
CA ILE A 195 -4.77 2.68 -6.70
C ILE A 195 -4.48 2.96 -5.22
N LEU A 196 -4.10 4.18 -4.91
CA LEU A 196 -3.92 4.68 -3.54
C LEU A 196 -4.87 5.85 -3.30
N ILE A 197 -5.73 5.72 -2.30
CA ILE A 197 -6.75 6.71 -1.90
C ILE A 197 -6.59 7.12 -0.44
#